data_001384d04e4d578ab7a426cf3ca01017
#
_entry.id   001384d04e4d578ab7a426cf3ca01017
#
_cell.length_a   1.000
_cell.length_b   1.000
_cell.length_c   1.000
_cell.angle_alpha   90.00
_cell.angle_beta   90.00
_cell.angle_gamma   90.00
#
_symmetry.space_group_name_H-M   'P 1'
#
loop_
_entity.id
_entity.type
_entity.pdbx_description
1 polymer ?
#
loop_
_entity_poly.entity_id
_entity_poly.type
_entity_poly.pdbx_seq_one_letter_code
_entity_poly.pdbx_strand_id
1 'polypeptide(L)'
;MTKDHTELSARTFVDVHDIQEELDQVRWGLHADGEGSEAAQHAAAEARASVCNLIAVVSDEPELGEVISVLDRLSVTNPSRTLILLAQHTREADKLEAEVSAQERTESGHRVSTERVILHAHGEPARHLASLATPLLIPDLPVILWWPGRPQFDNPLFDDLCELADRLVVDTDEGFDDSDLARLLEVARRNKAQASIGDLNWARLIAWRHVAAQFFDMPGMLARLAHIHGVSIFHGSDGQTAQARLLGGWIRSRMARVGIDVPLEFRPEDSLEHGVHRFLIYTGGNEGPARFSMSRLRGGRLSTQIRLGEQELAERTVRLESRATEELLGIELTLPGHDVLFEEALAAALR
;
A
#
# COMPACT_ATOMS: atom_id res chain seq x y z
N MET A 1 19.07 -25.16 8.48
CA MET A 1 18.57 -24.67 9.78
C MET A 1 19.07 -23.25 9.89
N THR A 2 18.20 -22.29 9.56
CA THR A 2 18.47 -20.86 9.64
C THR A 2 18.44 -20.49 11.13
N LYS A 3 19.55 -20.04 11.69
CA LYS A 3 19.56 -19.43 13.02
C LYS A 3 19.10 -18.00 12.83
N ASP A 4 17.82 -17.73 13.11
CA ASP A 4 17.33 -16.38 13.30
C ASP A 4 17.78 -15.91 14.67
N HIS A 5 18.69 -14.96 14.72
CA HIS A 5 19.04 -14.24 15.95
C HIS A 5 18.20 -12.95 15.97
N THR A 6 17.26 -12.88 16.91
CA THR A 6 16.52 -11.65 17.22
C THR A 6 16.96 -11.20 18.59
N GLU A 7 17.58 -10.04 18.67
CA GLU A 7 17.85 -9.38 19.94
C GLU A 7 16.80 -8.29 20.16
N LEU A 8 16.04 -8.40 21.24
CA LEU A 8 14.99 -7.48 21.65
C LEU A 8 15.48 -6.72 22.88
N SER A 9 15.49 -5.39 22.80
CA SER A 9 15.68 -4.52 23.95
C SER A 9 14.44 -3.64 24.12
N ALA A 10 13.76 -3.80 25.26
CA ALA A 10 12.66 -2.90 25.64
C ALA A 10 13.14 -2.03 26.79
N ARG A 11 13.28 -0.71 26.53
CA ARG A 11 13.72 0.27 27.54
C ARG A 11 12.91 1.56 27.44
N THR A 12 12.80 2.26 28.53
CA THR A 12 12.26 3.62 28.56
C THR A 12 13.39 4.60 28.27
N PHE A 13 13.31 5.24 27.12
CA PHE A 13 14.29 6.24 26.67
C PHE A 13 13.70 7.64 26.84
N VAL A 14 14.56 8.59 27.21
CA VAL A 14 14.19 10.01 27.38
C VAL A 14 14.66 10.83 26.18
N ASP A 15 15.66 10.31 25.42
CA ASP A 15 16.33 11.00 24.33
C ASP A 15 16.48 10.07 23.11
N VAL A 16 16.36 10.65 21.91
CA VAL A 16 16.58 9.95 20.63
C VAL A 16 18.03 9.45 20.51
N HIS A 17 18.99 10.13 21.12
CA HIS A 17 20.38 9.71 21.15
C HIS A 17 20.56 8.35 21.83
N ASP A 18 19.85 8.12 22.94
CA ASP A 18 19.87 6.83 23.63
C ASP A 18 19.31 5.70 22.75
N ILE A 19 18.30 6.00 21.94
CA ILE A 19 17.71 5.03 20.98
C ILE A 19 18.74 4.67 19.89
N GLN A 20 19.49 5.64 19.38
CA GLN A 20 20.55 5.40 18.40
C GLN A 20 21.70 4.56 18.98
N GLU A 21 22.14 4.86 20.20
CA GLU A 21 23.15 4.07 20.88
C GLU A 21 22.71 2.61 21.08
N GLU A 22 21.45 2.41 21.45
CA GLU A 22 20.88 1.06 21.62
C GLU A 22 20.80 0.32 20.29
N LEU A 23 20.39 0.99 19.20
CA LEU A 23 20.42 0.42 17.84
C LEU A 23 21.81 -0.05 17.46
N ASP A 24 22.83 0.75 17.77
CA ASP A 24 24.22 0.40 17.49
C ASP A 24 24.69 -0.77 18.38
N GLN A 25 24.27 -0.82 19.64
CA GLN A 25 24.59 -1.95 20.55
C GLN A 25 23.94 -3.26 20.07
N VAL A 26 22.65 -3.23 19.69
CA VAL A 26 21.93 -4.41 19.16
C VAL A 26 22.61 -4.90 17.88
N ARG A 27 23.07 -4.00 17.02
CA ARG A 27 23.87 -4.37 15.83
C ARG A 27 25.20 -5.03 16.21
N TRP A 28 25.92 -4.46 17.19
CA TRP A 28 27.19 -5.02 17.66
C TRP A 28 26.99 -6.40 18.28
N GLY A 29 25.91 -6.61 19.06
CA GLY A 29 25.57 -7.91 19.65
C GLY A 29 25.40 -8.99 18.59
N LEU A 30 24.68 -8.71 17.50
CA LEU A 30 24.49 -9.63 16.37
C LEU A 30 25.81 -9.99 15.65
N HIS A 31 26.79 -9.09 15.69
CA HIS A 31 28.11 -9.32 15.04
C HIS A 31 29.16 -9.93 15.98
N ALA A 32 28.98 -9.82 17.30
CA ALA A 32 29.95 -10.31 18.30
C ALA A 32 30.05 -11.84 18.39
N ASP A 33 29.02 -12.58 17.97
CA ASP A 33 29.02 -14.04 17.89
C ASP A 33 29.87 -14.60 16.71
N GLY A 34 30.46 -13.75 15.89
CA GLY A 34 31.34 -14.10 14.77
C GLY A 34 32.68 -13.40 14.85
N GLU A 35 33.67 -14.07 15.46
CA GLU A 35 35.11 -13.79 15.49
C GLU A 35 35.56 -12.38 15.04
N GLY A 36 36.07 -11.58 16.01
CA GLY A 36 36.58 -10.22 15.83
C GLY A 36 37.78 -10.12 14.88
N SER A 37 37.53 -9.90 13.60
CA SER A 37 38.55 -9.53 12.63
C SER A 37 38.09 -8.29 11.84
N GLU A 38 39.06 -7.54 11.27
CA GLU A 38 38.78 -6.43 10.32
C GLU A 38 37.83 -6.88 9.16
N ALA A 39 37.81 -8.18 8.83
CA ALA A 39 36.88 -8.79 7.91
C ALA A 39 35.42 -8.73 8.39
N ALA A 40 35.17 -8.79 9.72
CA ALA A 40 33.83 -8.63 10.28
C ALA A 40 33.32 -7.19 10.18
N GLN A 41 34.21 -6.19 10.30
CA GLN A 41 33.84 -4.78 10.08
C GLN A 41 33.52 -4.47 8.61
N HIS A 42 34.22 -5.10 7.67
CA HIS A 42 33.89 -5.02 6.22
C HIS A 42 32.59 -5.76 5.90
N ALA A 43 32.39 -6.95 6.47
CA ALA A 43 31.16 -7.72 6.31
C ALA A 43 29.94 -7.01 6.92
N ALA A 44 30.13 -6.28 8.05
CA ALA A 44 29.09 -5.45 8.65
C ALA A 44 28.72 -4.23 7.77
N ALA A 45 29.67 -3.70 7.00
CA ALA A 45 29.43 -2.64 6.03
C ALA A 45 28.73 -3.17 4.76
N GLU A 46 29.01 -4.42 4.35
CA GLU A 46 28.36 -5.09 3.22
C GLU A 46 26.96 -5.63 3.58
N ALA A 47 26.67 -5.91 4.86
CA ALA A 47 25.37 -6.43 5.32
C ALA A 47 24.23 -5.39 5.36
N ARG A 48 24.49 -4.13 4.99
CA ARG A 48 23.48 -3.07 4.95
C ARG A 48 22.67 -3.13 3.66
N ALA A 49 21.78 -4.09 3.57
CA ALA A 49 20.85 -4.16 2.43
C ALA A 49 19.47 -3.57 2.75
N SER A 50 19.35 -2.59 3.66
CA SER A 50 18.11 -1.80 3.75
C SER A 50 17.96 -0.99 2.49
N VAL A 51 16.82 -1.16 1.80
CA VAL A 51 16.53 -0.47 0.53
C VAL A 51 15.71 0.79 0.73
N CYS A 52 15.08 0.95 1.90
CA CYS A 52 14.29 2.11 2.27
C CYS A 52 14.16 2.26 3.79
N ASN A 53 13.71 3.43 4.21
CA ASN A 53 13.13 3.66 5.52
C ASN A 53 11.61 3.47 5.41
N LEU A 54 11.03 2.66 6.28
CA LEU A 54 9.60 2.42 6.32
C LEU A 54 9.04 2.90 7.66
N ILE A 55 8.18 3.92 7.61
CA ILE A 55 7.48 4.44 8.78
C ILE A 55 6.05 3.91 8.74
N ALA A 56 5.60 3.24 9.79
CA ALA A 56 4.21 2.83 9.97
C ALA A 56 3.59 3.58 11.15
N VAL A 57 2.38 4.12 10.98
CA VAL A 57 1.66 4.84 12.03
C VAL A 57 0.50 4.01 12.50
N VAL A 58 0.40 3.77 13.81
CA VAL A 58 -0.65 2.97 14.42
C VAL A 58 -1.30 3.73 15.57
N SER A 59 -2.56 3.43 15.85
CA SER A 59 -3.38 4.15 16.80
C SER A 59 -3.52 3.43 18.15
N ASP A 60 -3.38 2.11 18.17
CA ASP A 60 -3.55 1.29 19.36
C ASP A 60 -2.70 0.01 19.32
N GLU A 61 -2.65 -0.72 20.44
CA GLU A 61 -1.89 -1.96 20.60
C GLU A 61 -2.39 -3.12 19.71
N PRO A 62 -3.69 -3.34 19.50
CA PRO A 62 -4.17 -4.33 18.55
C PRO A 62 -3.65 -4.10 17.14
N GLU A 63 -3.76 -2.87 16.63
CA GLU A 63 -3.23 -2.47 15.31
C GLU A 63 -1.71 -2.64 15.24
N LEU A 64 -1.00 -2.28 16.32
CA LEU A 64 0.46 -2.50 16.42
C LEU A 64 0.81 -3.98 16.20
N GLY A 65 0.10 -4.91 16.84
CA GLY A 65 0.34 -6.35 16.69
C GLY A 65 0.13 -6.84 15.24
N GLU A 66 -0.90 -6.34 14.56
CA GLU A 66 -1.18 -6.65 13.16
C GLU A 66 -0.09 -6.08 12.24
N VAL A 67 0.29 -4.83 12.43
CA VAL A 67 1.34 -4.15 11.67
C VAL A 67 2.68 -4.86 11.83
N ILE A 68 3.07 -5.23 13.05
CA ILE A 68 4.29 -6.02 13.29
C ILE A 68 4.26 -7.32 12.48
N SER A 69 3.14 -8.02 12.48
CA SER A 69 2.99 -9.30 11.76
C SER A 69 3.14 -9.12 10.24
N VAL A 70 2.61 -8.04 9.67
CA VAL A 70 2.78 -7.69 8.25
C VAL A 70 4.22 -7.36 7.94
N LEU A 71 4.86 -6.53 8.77
CA LEU A 71 6.24 -6.07 8.57
C LEU A 71 7.26 -7.21 8.72
N ASP A 72 7.01 -8.17 9.61
CA ASP A 72 7.83 -9.37 9.74
C ASP A 72 7.84 -10.21 8.45
N ARG A 73 6.66 -10.38 7.83
CA ARG A 73 6.57 -11.09 6.55
C ARG A 73 7.17 -10.28 5.40
N LEU A 74 6.94 -8.96 5.37
CA LEU A 74 7.49 -8.06 4.37
C LEU A 74 9.02 -8.03 4.39
N SER A 75 9.63 -8.03 5.58
CA SER A 75 11.09 -7.94 5.77
C SER A 75 11.86 -9.07 5.09
N VAL A 76 11.20 -10.18 4.80
CA VAL A 76 11.81 -11.32 4.09
C VAL A 76 12.20 -10.95 2.66
N THR A 77 11.38 -10.15 1.98
CA THR A 77 11.59 -9.76 0.57
C THR A 77 12.03 -8.31 0.40
N ASN A 78 11.70 -7.46 1.36
CA ASN A 78 11.97 -6.03 1.32
C ASN A 78 12.66 -5.58 2.62
N PRO A 79 13.98 -5.78 2.75
CA PRO A 79 14.71 -5.35 3.94
C PRO A 79 14.69 -3.83 4.06
N SER A 80 14.29 -3.34 5.24
CA SER A 80 14.14 -1.92 5.52
C SER A 80 14.54 -1.58 6.94
N ARG A 81 14.90 -0.31 7.17
CA ARG A 81 14.81 0.28 8.51
C ARG A 81 13.36 0.62 8.77
N THR A 82 12.75 -0.02 9.76
CA THR A 82 11.34 0.15 10.08
C THR A 82 11.17 0.94 11.37
N LEU A 83 10.39 2.03 11.32
CA LEU A 83 9.93 2.77 12.48
C LEU A 83 8.42 2.59 12.61
N ILE A 84 7.94 2.12 13.75
CA ILE A 84 6.51 2.04 14.05
C ILE A 84 6.19 3.11 15.09
N LEU A 85 5.27 3.99 14.76
CA LEU A 85 4.89 5.13 15.59
C LEU A 85 3.50 4.88 16.18
N LEU A 86 3.43 4.56 17.47
CA LEU A 86 2.19 4.45 18.23
C LEU A 86 1.89 5.80 18.89
N ALA A 87 0.96 6.56 18.27
CA ALA A 87 0.58 7.88 18.71
C ALA A 87 -0.71 7.81 19.53
N GLN A 88 -0.61 7.91 20.86
CA GLN A 88 -1.76 7.91 21.75
C GLN A 88 -2.00 9.32 22.33
N HIS A 89 -3.02 9.98 21.82
CA HIS A 89 -3.46 11.30 22.31
C HIS A 89 -4.33 11.17 23.57
N THR A 90 -3.85 10.46 24.59
CA THR A 90 -4.54 10.31 25.85
C THR A 90 -4.28 11.51 26.76
N ARG A 91 -5.17 11.74 27.78
CA ARG A 91 -4.95 12.74 28.83
C ARG A 91 -4.02 12.23 29.94
N GLU A 92 -3.32 11.15 29.70
CA GLU A 92 -2.32 10.60 30.61
C GLU A 92 -1.03 11.43 30.59
N ALA A 93 -0.14 11.15 31.54
CA ALA A 93 1.13 11.86 31.64
C ALA A 93 1.96 11.70 30.36
N ASP A 94 2.65 12.74 29.96
CA ASP A 94 3.61 12.71 28.84
C ASP A 94 4.60 11.59 29.03
N LYS A 95 4.69 10.71 28.03
CA LYS A 95 5.55 9.54 28.07
C LYS A 95 6.07 9.22 26.67
N LEU A 96 7.37 8.91 26.60
CA LEU A 96 7.99 8.35 25.42
C LEU A 96 8.73 7.07 25.81
N GLU A 97 8.39 5.98 25.16
CA GLU A 97 9.09 4.70 25.27
C GLU A 97 9.53 4.23 23.90
N ALA A 98 10.63 3.52 23.84
CA ALA A 98 11.10 2.91 22.61
C ALA A 98 11.46 1.45 22.83
N GLU A 99 11.12 0.64 21.84
CA GLU A 99 11.58 -0.74 21.71
C GLU A 99 12.47 -0.84 20.47
N VAL A 100 13.65 -1.42 20.63
CA VAL A 100 14.62 -1.60 19.55
C VAL A 100 14.83 -3.07 19.30
N SER A 101 14.81 -3.47 18.04
CA SER A 101 15.14 -4.84 17.64
C SER A 101 15.85 -4.86 16.29
N ALA A 102 16.75 -5.83 16.13
CA ALA A 102 17.36 -6.13 14.86
C ALA A 102 17.33 -7.63 14.60
N GLN A 103 17.13 -8.01 13.35
CA GLN A 103 17.15 -9.39 12.89
C GLN A 103 18.18 -9.53 11.78
N GLU A 104 19.00 -10.55 11.87
CA GLU A 104 19.94 -10.90 10.80
C GLU A 104 19.53 -12.24 10.20
N ARG A 105 19.44 -12.28 8.86
CA ARG A 105 19.18 -13.49 8.09
C ARG A 105 20.26 -13.67 7.04
N THR A 106 20.57 -14.92 6.74
CA THR A 106 21.46 -15.23 5.61
C THR A 106 20.61 -15.75 4.45
N GLU A 107 20.54 -14.97 3.37
CA GLU A 107 19.81 -15.33 2.17
C GLU A 107 20.78 -15.37 0.98
N SER A 108 20.80 -16.51 0.28
CA SER A 108 21.68 -16.72 -0.89
C SER A 108 23.16 -16.40 -0.64
N GLY A 109 23.65 -16.56 0.59
CA GLY A 109 25.04 -16.27 0.96
C GLY A 109 25.32 -14.82 1.37
N HIS A 110 24.31 -13.94 1.31
CA HIS A 110 24.37 -12.56 1.79
C HIS A 110 23.67 -12.42 3.14
N ARG A 111 24.24 -11.63 4.02
CA ARG A 111 23.59 -11.28 5.29
C ARG A 111 22.67 -10.09 5.04
N VAL A 112 21.40 -10.24 5.40
CA VAL A 112 20.39 -9.19 5.35
C VAL A 112 20.03 -8.84 6.79
N SER A 113 20.24 -7.58 7.17
CA SER A 113 19.84 -7.06 8.47
C SER A 113 18.60 -6.20 8.32
N THR A 114 17.59 -6.46 9.15
CA THR A 114 16.40 -5.62 9.28
C THR A 114 16.37 -5.05 10.69
N GLU A 115 16.15 -3.76 10.78
CA GLU A 115 16.13 -3.03 12.05
C GLU A 115 14.74 -2.44 12.27
N ARG A 116 14.26 -2.53 13.50
CA ARG A 116 12.97 -1.99 13.89
C ARG A 116 13.09 -1.17 15.17
N VAL A 117 12.46 -0.01 15.14
CA VAL A 117 12.22 0.83 16.31
C VAL A 117 10.72 1.04 16.45
N ILE A 118 10.18 0.78 17.63
CA ILE A 118 8.78 1.09 17.95
C ILE A 118 8.82 2.24 18.95
N LEU A 119 8.17 3.36 18.62
CA LEU A 119 8.03 4.52 19.48
C LEU A 119 6.62 4.56 20.05
N HIS A 120 6.48 4.39 21.35
CA HIS A 120 5.25 4.55 22.09
C HIS A 120 5.22 5.97 22.68
N ALA A 121 4.38 6.84 22.12
CA ALA A 121 4.28 8.24 22.54
C ALA A 121 2.89 8.59 23.07
N HIS A 122 2.86 9.11 24.27
CA HIS A 122 1.65 9.57 24.95
C HIS A 122 1.71 11.08 25.23
N GLY A 123 0.59 11.76 25.07
CA GLY A 123 0.49 13.19 25.39
C GLY A 123 1.26 14.09 24.42
N GLU A 124 2.07 14.99 24.93
CA GLU A 124 2.86 15.96 24.13
C GLU A 124 3.87 15.29 23.17
N PRO A 125 4.65 14.25 23.58
CA PRO A 125 5.54 13.54 22.66
C PRO A 125 4.85 12.99 21.42
N ALA A 126 3.57 12.61 21.50
CA ALA A 126 2.83 12.09 20.34
C ALA A 126 2.65 13.13 19.22
N ARG A 127 2.70 14.43 19.55
CA ARG A 127 2.60 15.52 18.58
C ARG A 127 3.93 15.78 17.84
N HIS A 128 5.04 15.32 18.41
CA HIS A 128 6.40 15.57 17.90
C HIS A 128 7.05 14.30 17.32
N LEU A 129 6.27 13.24 17.08
CA LEU A 129 6.78 11.96 16.58
C LEU A 129 7.55 12.08 15.27
N ALA A 130 7.16 12.97 14.35
CA ALA A 130 7.91 13.21 13.11
C ALA A 130 9.34 13.71 13.38
N SER A 131 9.49 14.64 14.31
CA SER A 131 10.81 15.16 14.72
C SER A 131 11.64 14.12 15.45
N LEU A 132 11.01 13.22 16.22
CA LEU A 132 11.68 12.11 16.91
C LEU A 132 12.10 11.01 15.93
N ALA A 133 11.33 10.78 14.89
CA ALA A 133 11.61 9.78 13.86
C ALA A 133 12.76 10.19 12.93
N THR A 134 12.83 11.47 12.56
CA THR A 134 13.80 12.00 11.58
C THR A 134 15.24 11.56 11.82
N PRO A 135 15.84 11.73 13.02
CA PRO A 135 17.23 11.33 13.26
C PRO A 135 17.44 9.82 13.29
N LEU A 136 16.37 9.02 13.38
CA LEU A 136 16.43 7.55 13.37
C LEU A 136 16.45 6.96 11.96
N LEU A 137 16.19 7.77 10.93
CA LEU A 137 16.20 7.33 9.54
C LEU A 137 17.63 7.14 9.03
N ILE A 138 17.81 6.21 8.10
CA ILE A 138 19.07 6.06 7.37
C ILE A 138 19.13 7.18 6.32
N PRO A 139 20.15 8.02 6.33
CA PRO A 139 20.34 9.06 5.32
C PRO A 139 20.40 8.48 3.90
N ASP A 140 19.96 9.25 2.93
CA ASP A 140 20.00 8.93 1.48
C ASP A 140 19.13 7.75 1.03
N LEU A 141 18.40 7.10 1.95
CA LEU A 141 17.40 6.11 1.59
C LEU A 141 16.00 6.74 1.50
N PRO A 142 15.18 6.30 0.52
CA PRO A 142 13.82 6.80 0.41
C PRO A 142 13.00 6.50 1.68
N VAL A 143 12.17 7.46 2.06
CA VAL A 143 11.27 7.36 3.21
C VAL A 143 9.87 7.02 2.71
N ILE A 144 9.35 5.87 3.12
CA ILE A 144 8.01 5.42 2.80
C ILE A 144 7.18 5.46 4.07
N LEU A 145 6.10 6.23 4.02
CA LEU A 145 5.13 6.34 5.10
C LEU A 145 3.96 5.40 4.78
N TRP A 146 3.79 4.36 5.55
CA TRP A 146 2.62 3.50 5.49
C TRP A 146 1.64 3.85 6.60
N TRP A 147 0.41 4.18 6.20
CA TRP A 147 -0.69 4.43 7.13
C TRP A 147 -1.73 3.31 6.97
N PRO A 148 -1.68 2.26 7.81
CA PRO A 148 -2.50 1.05 7.64
C PRO A 148 -4.00 1.30 7.79
N GLY A 149 -4.40 2.12 8.76
CA GLY A 149 -5.79 2.51 8.96
C GLY A 149 -6.19 3.78 8.19
N ARG A 150 -7.34 4.35 8.56
CA ARG A 150 -7.80 5.61 7.99
C ARG A 150 -6.97 6.79 8.54
N PRO A 151 -6.29 7.58 7.68
CA PRO A 151 -5.50 8.71 8.13
C PRO A 151 -6.36 9.80 8.78
N GLN A 152 -5.83 10.42 9.82
CA GLN A 152 -6.41 11.61 10.40
C GLN A 152 -5.90 12.85 9.64
N PHE A 153 -6.48 13.13 8.48
CA PHE A 153 -6.02 14.18 7.56
C PHE A 153 -5.92 15.59 8.16
N ASP A 154 -6.63 15.86 9.27
CA ASP A 154 -6.58 17.14 9.98
C ASP A 154 -5.61 17.14 11.18
N ASN A 155 -4.82 16.07 11.35
CA ASN A 155 -3.85 15.95 12.42
C ASN A 155 -2.50 16.52 11.95
N PRO A 156 -1.88 17.46 12.66
CA PRO A 156 -0.54 17.97 12.33
C PRO A 156 0.51 16.88 12.15
N LEU A 157 0.44 15.79 12.92
CA LEU A 157 1.36 14.67 12.77
C LEU A 157 1.28 14.04 11.37
N PHE A 158 0.06 13.97 10.78
CA PHE A 158 -0.09 13.47 9.40
C PHE A 158 0.64 14.37 8.40
N ASP A 159 0.47 15.68 8.51
CA ASP A 159 1.13 16.64 7.63
C ASP A 159 2.66 16.60 7.79
N ASP A 160 3.17 16.61 9.04
CA ASP A 160 4.60 16.56 9.33
C ASP A 160 5.25 15.27 8.80
N LEU A 161 4.58 14.11 8.93
CA LEU A 161 5.08 12.85 8.38
C LEU A 161 5.00 12.80 6.85
N CYS A 162 3.97 13.40 6.24
CA CYS A 162 3.88 13.51 4.78
C CYS A 162 4.99 14.42 4.21
N GLU A 163 5.43 15.46 4.93
CA GLU A 163 6.56 16.29 4.53
C GLU A 163 7.90 15.55 4.58
N LEU A 164 8.01 14.56 5.46
CA LEU A 164 9.21 13.73 5.60
C LEU A 164 9.27 12.62 4.54
N ALA A 165 8.13 12.19 4.02
CA ALA A 165 8.02 11.01 3.17
C ALA A 165 8.25 11.31 1.68
N ASP A 166 8.94 10.41 0.98
CA ASP A 166 9.00 10.37 -0.49
C ASP A 166 7.78 9.67 -1.08
N ARG A 167 7.13 8.79 -0.27
CA ARG A 167 5.91 8.09 -0.67
C ARG A 167 5.00 7.84 0.52
N LEU A 168 3.72 8.23 0.38
CA LEU A 168 2.64 7.85 1.28
C LEU A 168 1.93 6.61 0.71
N VAL A 169 1.77 5.56 1.51
CA VAL A 169 0.97 4.37 1.18
C VAL A 169 -0.20 4.28 2.15
N VAL A 170 -1.40 4.20 1.61
CA VAL A 170 -2.65 4.02 2.37
C VAL A 170 -3.36 2.73 1.94
N ASP A 171 -4.38 2.34 2.67
CA ASP A 171 -5.33 1.32 2.25
C ASP A 171 -6.75 1.90 2.24
N THR A 172 -7.25 2.28 1.07
CA THR A 172 -8.59 2.88 0.96
C THR A 172 -9.72 1.86 1.19
N ASP A 173 -9.41 0.57 1.36
CA ASP A 173 -10.36 -0.46 1.78
C ASP A 173 -10.72 -0.34 3.27
N GLU A 174 -9.93 0.36 4.05
CA GLU A 174 -10.08 0.58 5.49
C GLU A 174 -11.05 1.74 5.82
N GLY A 175 -12.28 1.64 5.32
CA GLY A 175 -13.38 2.53 5.69
C GLY A 175 -13.34 3.95 5.09
N PHE A 176 -12.62 4.15 3.97
CA PHE A 176 -12.61 5.43 3.26
C PHE A 176 -13.96 5.71 2.59
N ASP A 177 -14.46 6.91 2.80
CA ASP A 177 -15.61 7.46 2.09
C ASP A 177 -15.19 8.43 0.96
N ASP A 178 -16.17 8.98 0.24
CA ASP A 178 -15.90 9.92 -0.86
C ASP A 178 -15.18 11.18 -0.37
N SER A 179 -15.37 11.61 0.88
CA SER A 179 -14.67 12.78 1.44
C SER A 179 -13.20 12.47 1.74
N ASP A 180 -12.90 11.25 2.17
CA ASP A 180 -11.52 10.81 2.38
C ASP A 180 -10.76 10.66 1.07
N LEU A 181 -11.41 10.11 0.04
CA LEU A 181 -10.81 10.06 -1.30
C LEU A 181 -10.52 11.46 -1.85
N ALA A 182 -11.42 12.43 -1.57
CA ALA A 182 -11.19 13.83 -1.97
C ALA A 182 -9.99 14.43 -1.22
N ARG A 183 -9.86 14.17 0.09
CA ARG A 183 -8.71 14.60 0.89
C ARG A 183 -7.41 13.94 0.44
N LEU A 184 -7.44 12.64 0.13
CA LEU A 184 -6.29 11.93 -0.42
C LEU A 184 -5.83 12.55 -1.76
N LEU A 185 -6.78 12.91 -2.64
CA LEU A 185 -6.48 13.62 -3.87
C LEU A 185 -5.87 15.00 -3.63
N GLU A 186 -6.33 15.73 -2.61
CA GLU A 186 -5.77 17.01 -2.21
C GLU A 186 -4.33 16.85 -1.70
N VAL A 187 -4.05 15.84 -0.87
CA VAL A 187 -2.70 15.49 -0.42
C VAL A 187 -1.79 15.16 -1.61
N ALA A 188 -2.29 14.35 -2.58
CA ALA A 188 -1.56 14.04 -3.80
C ALA A 188 -1.15 15.28 -4.60
N ARG A 189 -2.05 16.26 -4.69
CA ARG A 189 -1.82 17.52 -5.43
C ARG A 189 -0.88 18.45 -4.69
N ARG A 190 -1.05 18.59 -3.38
CA ARG A 190 -0.22 19.46 -2.55
C ARG A 190 1.23 18.99 -2.51
N ASN A 191 1.44 17.69 -2.38
CA ASN A 191 2.77 17.11 -2.22
C ASN A 191 3.39 16.60 -3.54
N LYS A 192 2.79 16.91 -4.69
CA LYS A 192 3.21 16.39 -6.00
C LYS A 192 4.68 16.58 -6.34
N ALA A 193 5.32 17.60 -5.82
CA ALA A 193 6.74 17.87 -6.07
C ALA A 193 7.66 17.08 -5.14
N GLN A 194 7.14 16.49 -4.06
CA GLN A 194 7.90 15.96 -2.95
C GLN A 194 7.60 14.47 -2.70
N ALA A 195 6.33 14.11 -2.62
CA ALA A 195 5.90 12.77 -2.30
C ALA A 195 4.92 12.19 -3.34
N SER A 196 5.07 10.91 -3.63
CA SER A 196 4.10 10.13 -4.40
C SER A 196 3.08 9.47 -3.46
N ILE A 197 1.92 9.08 -3.99
CA ILE A 197 0.91 8.35 -3.23
C ILE A 197 0.69 6.97 -3.83
N GLY A 198 0.62 5.95 -2.97
CA GLY A 198 0.23 4.59 -3.28
C GLY A 198 -1.02 4.17 -2.49
N ASP A 199 -1.72 3.17 -2.98
CA ASP A 199 -2.92 2.64 -2.35
C ASP A 199 -2.98 1.12 -2.52
N LEU A 200 -3.02 0.40 -1.41
CA LEU A 200 -3.10 -1.07 -1.43
C LEU A 200 -4.38 -1.55 -2.12
N ASN A 201 -5.47 -0.80 -2.00
CA ASN A 201 -6.72 -1.11 -2.68
C ASN A 201 -6.60 -0.95 -4.20
N TRP A 202 -5.85 0.06 -4.68
CA TRP A 202 -5.48 0.20 -6.08
C TRP A 202 -4.62 -0.97 -6.58
N ALA A 203 -3.70 -1.46 -5.76
CA ALA A 203 -2.91 -2.66 -6.07
C ALA A 203 -3.79 -3.92 -6.20
N ARG A 204 -4.84 -4.07 -5.38
CA ARG A 204 -5.83 -5.17 -5.51
C ARG A 204 -6.57 -5.14 -6.85
N LEU A 205 -6.70 -3.98 -7.48
CA LEU A 205 -7.37 -3.81 -8.77
C LEU A 205 -6.51 -4.17 -9.99
N ILE A 206 -5.22 -4.52 -9.82
CA ILE A 206 -4.31 -4.83 -10.94
C ILE A 206 -4.91 -5.89 -11.87
N ALA A 207 -5.42 -6.99 -11.33
CA ALA A 207 -6.00 -8.07 -12.14
C ALA A 207 -7.26 -7.61 -12.91
N TRP A 208 -8.13 -6.83 -12.28
CA TRP A 208 -9.33 -6.28 -12.90
C TRP A 208 -8.98 -5.35 -14.07
N ARG A 209 -8.05 -4.43 -13.87
CA ARG A 209 -7.61 -3.49 -14.90
C ARG A 209 -6.92 -4.18 -16.06
N HIS A 210 -6.04 -5.14 -15.74
CA HIS A 210 -5.31 -5.91 -16.74
C HIS A 210 -6.27 -6.74 -17.63
N VAL A 211 -7.17 -7.49 -17.03
CA VAL A 211 -8.15 -8.33 -17.76
C VAL A 211 -9.13 -7.47 -18.56
N ALA A 212 -9.59 -6.32 -18.02
CA ALA A 212 -10.44 -5.41 -18.77
C ALA A 212 -9.75 -4.84 -20.02
N ALA A 213 -8.45 -4.53 -19.92
CA ALA A 213 -7.66 -4.09 -21.08
C ALA A 213 -7.53 -5.19 -22.13
N GLN A 214 -7.30 -6.43 -21.71
CA GLN A 214 -7.16 -7.58 -22.62
C GLN A 214 -8.41 -7.87 -23.49
N PHE A 215 -9.59 -7.43 -23.09
CA PHE A 215 -10.77 -7.55 -23.96
C PHE A 215 -10.57 -6.85 -25.31
N PHE A 216 -9.89 -5.73 -25.30
CA PHE A 216 -9.68 -4.89 -26.47
C PHE A 216 -8.42 -5.25 -27.27
N ASP A 217 -7.56 -6.12 -26.73
CA ASP A 217 -6.39 -6.69 -27.44
C ASP A 217 -6.83 -7.80 -28.43
N MET A 218 -8.05 -8.28 -28.32
CA MET A 218 -8.56 -9.31 -29.23
C MET A 218 -8.85 -8.71 -30.62
N PRO A 219 -8.62 -9.48 -31.70
CA PRO A 219 -8.90 -9.03 -33.07
C PRO A 219 -10.33 -8.48 -33.24
N GLY A 220 -10.47 -7.29 -33.81
CA GLY A 220 -11.76 -6.64 -34.03
C GLY A 220 -12.36 -5.95 -32.80
N MET A 221 -11.80 -6.10 -31.60
CA MET A 221 -12.37 -5.49 -30.40
C MET A 221 -11.86 -4.07 -30.14
N LEU A 222 -10.68 -3.71 -30.64
CA LEU A 222 -10.10 -2.38 -30.44
C LEU A 222 -11.01 -1.25 -30.97
N ALA A 223 -11.65 -1.45 -32.13
CA ALA A 223 -12.58 -0.48 -32.71
C ALA A 223 -13.79 -0.19 -31.81
N ARG A 224 -14.17 -1.13 -30.94
CA ARG A 224 -15.30 -0.99 -30.02
C ARG A 224 -15.03 -0.07 -28.85
N LEU A 225 -13.74 0.25 -28.56
CA LEU A 225 -13.39 1.25 -27.55
C LEU A 225 -14.07 2.60 -27.82
N ALA A 226 -14.08 3.04 -29.08
CA ALA A 226 -14.70 4.32 -29.49
C ALA A 226 -16.23 4.33 -29.30
N HIS A 227 -16.84 3.21 -29.06
CA HIS A 227 -18.28 3.04 -28.96
C HIS A 227 -18.74 2.57 -27.57
N ILE A 228 -17.87 2.69 -26.55
CA ILE A 228 -18.27 2.45 -25.17
C ILE A 228 -19.27 3.53 -24.77
N HIS A 229 -20.45 3.08 -24.30
CA HIS A 229 -21.54 3.97 -23.92
C HIS A 229 -22.05 3.75 -22.48
N GLY A 230 -21.47 2.80 -21.75
CA GLY A 230 -21.80 2.57 -20.35
C GLY A 230 -20.91 1.55 -19.68
N VAL A 231 -20.75 1.72 -18.39
CA VAL A 231 -20.03 0.77 -17.52
C VAL A 231 -20.83 0.58 -16.23
N SER A 232 -21.08 -0.67 -15.84
CA SER A 232 -21.71 -0.99 -14.56
C SER A 232 -20.73 -1.74 -13.66
N ILE A 233 -20.61 -1.30 -12.42
CA ILE A 233 -19.72 -1.87 -11.41
C ILE A 233 -20.59 -2.35 -10.25
N PHE A 234 -20.54 -3.64 -9.98
CA PHE A 234 -21.24 -4.27 -8.87
C PHE A 234 -20.27 -4.51 -7.71
N HIS A 235 -20.66 -4.13 -6.52
CA HIS A 235 -19.85 -4.19 -5.33
C HIS A 235 -20.65 -4.71 -4.12
N GLY A 236 -19.96 -5.10 -3.05
CA GLY A 236 -20.61 -5.52 -1.82
C GLY A 236 -21.52 -4.42 -1.22
N SER A 237 -22.53 -4.84 -0.47
CA SER A 237 -23.54 -3.95 0.11
C SER A 237 -23.10 -3.27 1.42
N ASP A 238 -21.89 -3.51 1.87
CA ASP A 238 -21.31 -3.03 3.14
C ASP A 238 -20.99 -1.53 3.18
N GLY A 239 -21.27 -0.79 2.12
CA GLY A 239 -21.02 0.66 2.02
C GLY A 239 -19.58 1.02 1.65
N GLN A 240 -18.66 0.06 1.60
CA GLN A 240 -17.28 0.31 1.18
C GLN A 240 -17.17 0.31 -0.33
N THR A 241 -17.19 1.49 -0.90
CA THR A 241 -17.23 1.69 -2.36
C THR A 241 -15.91 2.17 -2.96
N ALA A 242 -14.88 2.42 -2.17
CA ALA A 242 -13.61 2.99 -2.65
C ALA A 242 -13.00 2.17 -3.81
N GLN A 243 -12.98 0.84 -3.70
CA GLN A 243 -12.50 -0.04 -4.77
C GLN A 243 -13.31 0.11 -6.07
N ALA A 244 -14.63 0.16 -5.97
CA ALA A 244 -15.51 0.36 -7.12
C ALA A 244 -15.32 1.76 -7.72
N ARG A 245 -15.18 2.79 -6.89
CA ARG A 245 -14.89 4.17 -7.30
C ARG A 245 -13.57 4.25 -8.05
N LEU A 246 -12.50 3.65 -7.54
CA LEU A 246 -11.19 3.64 -8.20
C LEU A 246 -11.22 2.90 -9.54
N LEU A 247 -11.91 1.75 -9.63
CA LEU A 247 -12.06 1.03 -10.89
C LEU A 247 -12.87 1.85 -11.92
N GLY A 248 -13.95 2.50 -11.48
CA GLY A 248 -14.74 3.42 -12.31
C GLY A 248 -13.92 4.63 -12.74
N GLY A 249 -13.18 5.24 -11.85
CA GLY A 249 -12.28 6.34 -12.14
C GLY A 249 -11.20 5.95 -13.15
N TRP A 250 -10.65 4.75 -13.02
CA TRP A 250 -9.69 4.24 -13.99
C TRP A 250 -10.28 4.18 -15.41
N ILE A 251 -11.40 3.53 -15.62
CA ILE A 251 -11.97 3.41 -16.97
C ILE A 251 -12.35 4.80 -17.52
N ARG A 252 -12.97 5.65 -16.69
CA ARG A 252 -13.31 7.02 -17.07
C ARG A 252 -12.08 7.84 -17.48
N SER A 253 -10.99 7.79 -16.70
CA SER A 253 -9.76 8.50 -17.01
C SER A 253 -9.12 8.01 -18.32
N ARG A 254 -9.17 6.68 -18.60
CA ARG A 254 -8.65 6.12 -19.86
C ARG A 254 -9.47 6.55 -21.06
N MET A 255 -10.80 6.52 -20.96
CA MET A 255 -11.71 6.90 -22.04
C MET A 255 -11.67 8.42 -22.30
N ALA A 256 -11.53 9.24 -21.28
CA ALA A 256 -11.38 10.68 -21.42
C ALA A 256 -10.16 11.07 -22.28
N ARG A 257 -9.06 10.27 -22.25
CA ARG A 257 -7.89 10.52 -23.11
C ARG A 257 -8.17 10.37 -24.61
N VAL A 258 -9.22 9.63 -24.97
CA VAL A 258 -9.68 9.48 -26.37
C VAL A 258 -10.97 10.25 -26.63
N GLY A 259 -11.33 11.19 -25.74
CA GLY A 259 -12.47 12.08 -25.91
C GLY A 259 -13.83 11.46 -25.63
N ILE A 260 -13.88 10.33 -24.93
CA ILE A 260 -15.12 9.62 -24.60
C ILE A 260 -15.45 9.84 -23.14
N ASP A 261 -16.64 10.39 -22.86
CA ASP A 261 -17.23 10.43 -21.53
C ASP A 261 -18.10 9.18 -21.31
N VAL A 262 -17.72 8.38 -20.33
CA VAL A 262 -18.38 7.09 -20.05
C VAL A 262 -19.26 7.21 -18.82
N PRO A 263 -20.60 7.02 -18.96
CA PRO A 263 -21.49 6.88 -17.80
C PRO A 263 -21.11 5.69 -16.96
N LEU A 264 -20.98 5.91 -15.65
CA LEU A 264 -20.70 4.87 -14.66
C LEU A 264 -21.93 4.62 -13.81
N GLU A 265 -22.24 3.37 -13.59
CA GLU A 265 -23.30 2.93 -12.70
C GLU A 265 -22.73 2.02 -11.62
N PHE A 266 -22.89 2.41 -10.36
CA PHE A 266 -22.48 1.63 -9.20
C PHE A 266 -23.71 0.93 -8.63
N ARG A 267 -23.63 -0.40 -8.49
CA ARG A 267 -24.75 -1.23 -8.02
C ARG A 267 -24.31 -2.07 -6.83
N PRO A 268 -24.93 -1.89 -5.66
CA PRO A 268 -24.69 -2.81 -4.56
C PRO A 268 -25.27 -4.20 -4.92
N GLU A 269 -24.52 -5.24 -4.57
CA GLU A 269 -24.95 -6.63 -4.66
C GLU A 269 -24.96 -7.22 -3.25
N ASP A 270 -26.00 -8.00 -2.93
CA ASP A 270 -26.07 -8.67 -1.64
C ASP A 270 -25.02 -9.81 -1.60
N SER A 271 -23.90 -9.51 -1.00
CA SER A 271 -22.75 -10.40 -0.89
C SER A 271 -22.04 -10.18 0.44
N LEU A 272 -21.53 -11.27 1.01
CA LEU A 272 -20.70 -11.24 2.20
C LEU A 272 -19.23 -10.88 1.93
N GLU A 273 -18.84 -10.80 0.65
CA GLU A 273 -17.49 -10.45 0.25
C GLU A 273 -17.39 -8.93 -0.01
N HIS A 274 -16.29 -8.32 0.41
CA HIS A 274 -15.97 -6.91 0.17
C HIS A 274 -15.48 -6.66 -1.26
N GLY A 275 -15.59 -5.41 -1.71
CA GLY A 275 -15.01 -4.93 -2.94
C GLY A 275 -15.82 -5.19 -4.19
N VAL A 276 -15.16 -5.21 -5.34
CA VAL A 276 -15.79 -5.39 -6.65
C VAL A 276 -16.13 -6.86 -6.90
N HIS A 277 -17.39 -7.11 -7.29
CA HIS A 277 -17.92 -8.43 -7.62
C HIS A 277 -18.04 -8.65 -9.11
N ARG A 278 -18.54 -7.61 -9.84
CA ARG A 278 -18.77 -7.71 -11.27
C ARG A 278 -18.51 -6.36 -11.94
N PHE A 279 -17.91 -6.41 -13.12
CA PHE A 279 -17.57 -5.26 -13.94
C PHE A 279 -18.05 -5.51 -15.36
N LEU A 280 -18.91 -4.63 -15.87
CA LEU A 280 -19.54 -4.76 -17.19
C LEU A 280 -19.22 -3.53 -18.02
N ILE A 281 -18.79 -3.74 -19.27
CA ILE A 281 -18.57 -2.69 -20.26
C ILE A 281 -19.54 -2.93 -21.41
N TYR A 282 -20.30 -1.90 -21.79
CA TYR A 282 -21.25 -1.93 -22.89
C TYR A 282 -20.72 -1.11 -24.05
N THR A 283 -20.73 -1.69 -25.24
CA THR A 283 -20.35 -1.01 -26.49
C THR A 283 -21.45 -1.14 -27.53
N GLY A 284 -21.48 -0.19 -28.47
CA GLY A 284 -22.41 -0.16 -29.61
C GLY A 284 -21.65 -0.02 -30.93
N GLY A 285 -22.18 0.84 -31.82
CA GLY A 285 -21.60 1.17 -33.11
C GLY A 285 -22.05 0.26 -34.23
N ASN A 286 -21.43 0.42 -35.43
CA ASN A 286 -21.82 -0.29 -36.67
C ASN A 286 -21.66 -1.80 -36.59
N GLU A 287 -20.87 -2.30 -35.64
CA GLU A 287 -20.66 -3.73 -35.41
C GLU A 287 -21.70 -4.35 -34.47
N GLY A 288 -22.75 -3.58 -34.12
CA GLY A 288 -23.79 -3.99 -33.21
C GLY A 288 -23.39 -3.99 -31.73
N PRO A 289 -24.33 -4.27 -30.82
CA PRO A 289 -24.10 -4.22 -29.39
C PRO A 289 -23.14 -5.32 -28.93
N ALA A 290 -22.25 -4.96 -28.00
CA ALA A 290 -21.46 -5.95 -27.29
C ALA A 290 -21.39 -5.65 -25.80
N ARG A 291 -21.20 -6.70 -25.00
CA ARG A 291 -21.00 -6.64 -23.57
C ARG A 291 -19.78 -7.45 -23.18
N PHE A 292 -18.87 -6.80 -22.51
CA PHE A 292 -17.72 -7.43 -21.84
C PHE A 292 -18.04 -7.55 -20.36
N SER A 293 -17.93 -8.73 -19.81
CA SER A 293 -18.24 -8.99 -18.40
C SER A 293 -17.11 -9.69 -17.69
N MET A 294 -16.85 -9.25 -16.47
CA MET A 294 -15.95 -9.86 -15.53
C MET A 294 -16.72 -10.10 -14.23
N SER A 295 -16.60 -11.31 -13.68
CA SER A 295 -17.31 -11.69 -12.45
C SER A 295 -16.39 -12.45 -11.51
N ARG A 296 -16.36 -12.05 -10.25
CA ARG A 296 -15.62 -12.76 -9.19
C ARG A 296 -16.33 -14.08 -8.92
N LEU A 297 -15.57 -15.16 -8.92
CA LEU A 297 -16.03 -16.49 -8.57
C LEU A 297 -15.42 -16.91 -7.21
N ARG A 298 -16.07 -17.82 -6.53
CA ARG A 298 -15.52 -18.43 -5.31
C ARG A 298 -14.16 -19.05 -5.59
N GLY A 299 -13.28 -19.04 -4.58
CA GLY A 299 -11.94 -19.62 -4.68
C GLY A 299 -10.94 -18.75 -5.44
N GLY A 300 -11.08 -17.41 -5.38
CA GLY A 300 -10.09 -16.48 -5.93
C GLY A 300 -9.96 -16.59 -7.44
N ARG A 301 -11.06 -16.59 -8.17
CA ARG A 301 -11.10 -16.65 -9.63
C ARG A 301 -11.95 -15.53 -10.21
N LEU A 302 -11.63 -15.11 -11.42
CA LEU A 302 -12.34 -14.12 -12.19
C LEU A 302 -12.80 -14.77 -13.50
N SER A 303 -14.12 -14.88 -13.70
CA SER A 303 -14.70 -15.29 -14.98
C SER A 303 -14.81 -14.09 -15.90
N THR A 304 -14.48 -14.29 -17.17
CA THR A 304 -14.60 -13.28 -18.22
C THR A 304 -15.43 -13.80 -19.35
N GLN A 305 -16.36 -13.00 -19.86
CA GLN A 305 -17.26 -13.37 -20.94
C GLN A 305 -17.45 -12.20 -21.89
N ILE A 306 -17.53 -12.47 -23.18
CA ILE A 306 -17.85 -11.52 -24.23
C ILE A 306 -19.15 -11.97 -24.90
N ARG A 307 -20.12 -11.06 -25.01
CA ARG A 307 -21.34 -11.27 -25.77
C ARG A 307 -21.36 -10.26 -26.92
N LEU A 308 -21.56 -10.76 -28.16
CA LEU A 308 -21.73 -9.97 -29.38
C LEU A 308 -23.15 -10.18 -29.91
N GLY A 309 -24.02 -9.20 -29.72
CA GLY A 309 -25.46 -9.38 -29.96
C GLY A 309 -26.03 -10.53 -29.14
N GLU A 310 -26.55 -11.55 -29.82
CA GLU A 310 -27.05 -12.78 -29.19
C GLU A 310 -26.01 -13.90 -29.06
N GLN A 311 -24.82 -13.71 -29.63
CA GLN A 311 -23.76 -14.71 -29.60
C GLN A 311 -22.86 -14.53 -28.38
N GLU A 312 -22.71 -15.57 -27.58
CA GLU A 312 -21.74 -15.65 -26.52
C GLU A 312 -20.43 -16.26 -27.05
N LEU A 313 -19.33 -15.54 -26.84
CA LEU A 313 -17.99 -16.07 -27.05
C LEU A 313 -17.53 -16.89 -25.85
N ALA A 314 -16.47 -17.65 -26.02
CA ALA A 314 -15.94 -18.53 -24.98
C ALA A 314 -15.65 -17.78 -23.67
N GLU A 315 -16.16 -18.33 -22.60
CA GLU A 315 -15.84 -17.92 -21.25
C GLU A 315 -14.39 -18.32 -20.91
N ARG A 316 -13.69 -17.43 -20.23
CA ARG A 316 -12.35 -17.69 -19.69
C ARG A 316 -12.35 -17.47 -18.19
N THR A 317 -11.61 -18.28 -17.48
CA THR A 317 -11.38 -18.10 -16.05
C THR A 317 -9.93 -17.78 -15.81
N VAL A 318 -9.69 -16.69 -15.10
CA VAL A 318 -8.36 -16.21 -14.68
C VAL A 318 -8.25 -16.32 -13.17
N ARG A 319 -7.10 -16.64 -12.64
CA ARG A 319 -6.87 -16.62 -11.19
C ARG A 319 -6.86 -15.16 -10.73
N LEU A 320 -7.72 -14.85 -9.78
CA LEU A 320 -7.69 -13.60 -9.02
C LEU A 320 -6.88 -13.86 -7.77
N GLU A 321 -5.63 -13.46 -7.79
CA GLU A 321 -4.76 -13.63 -6.62
C GLU A 321 -5.26 -12.74 -5.49
N SER A 322 -5.66 -13.37 -4.39
CA SER A 322 -5.84 -12.66 -3.13
C SER A 322 -4.44 -12.45 -2.56
N ARG A 323 -3.95 -11.24 -2.66
CA ARG A 323 -2.65 -10.88 -2.12
C ARG A 323 -2.82 -10.44 -0.67
N ALA A 324 -1.92 -10.91 0.18
CA ALA A 324 -1.83 -10.46 1.55
C ALA A 324 -1.29 -9.03 1.62
N THR A 325 -1.52 -8.34 2.72
CA THR A 325 -1.13 -6.93 2.89
C THR A 325 0.36 -6.72 2.68
N GLU A 326 1.21 -7.63 3.16
CA GLU A 326 2.65 -7.59 2.94
C GLU A 326 3.05 -7.69 1.45
N GLU A 327 2.34 -8.48 0.66
CA GLU A 327 2.60 -8.59 -0.78
C GLU A 327 2.18 -7.32 -1.53
N LEU A 328 1.04 -6.73 -1.15
CA LEU A 328 0.57 -5.46 -1.71
C LEU A 328 1.51 -4.32 -1.34
N LEU A 329 1.92 -4.25 -0.08
CA LEU A 329 2.88 -3.25 0.39
C LEU A 329 4.23 -3.43 -0.33
N GLY A 330 4.70 -4.66 -0.51
CA GLY A 330 5.90 -4.96 -1.29
C GLY A 330 5.84 -4.43 -2.72
N ILE A 331 4.68 -4.48 -3.38
CA ILE A 331 4.47 -3.89 -4.71
C ILE A 331 4.65 -2.37 -4.63
N GLU A 332 4.01 -1.71 -3.65
CA GLU A 332 4.11 -0.27 -3.47
C GLU A 332 5.54 0.22 -3.17
N LEU A 333 6.33 -0.58 -2.44
CA LEU A 333 7.73 -0.28 -2.14
C LEU A 333 8.64 -0.32 -3.38
N THR A 334 8.25 -1.07 -4.42
CA THR A 334 9.05 -1.22 -5.65
C THR A 334 8.71 -0.21 -6.74
N LEU A 335 7.60 0.55 -6.59
CA LEU A 335 7.18 1.52 -7.59
C LEU A 335 8.02 2.80 -7.51
N PRO A 336 8.78 3.16 -8.55
CA PRO A 336 9.53 4.41 -8.55
C PRO A 336 8.61 5.60 -8.82
N GLY A 337 8.59 6.58 -7.90
CA GLY A 337 7.92 7.86 -8.09
C GLY A 337 6.39 7.76 -8.19
N HIS A 338 5.78 8.64 -8.98
CA HIS A 338 4.33 8.81 -9.09
C HIS A 338 3.65 7.70 -9.91
N ASP A 339 2.59 7.11 -9.39
CA ASP A 339 1.64 6.32 -10.18
C ASP A 339 0.60 7.25 -10.83
N VAL A 340 0.95 7.74 -12.03
CA VAL A 340 0.08 8.63 -12.82
C VAL A 340 -1.29 7.98 -13.11
N LEU A 341 -1.32 6.64 -13.25
CA LEU A 341 -2.57 5.92 -13.51
C LEU A 341 -3.49 5.96 -12.30
N PHE A 342 -2.92 5.81 -11.10
CA PHE A 342 -3.65 5.95 -9.85
C PHE A 342 -4.16 7.37 -9.64
N GLU A 343 -3.29 8.37 -9.78
CA GLU A 343 -3.66 9.77 -9.56
C GLU A 343 -4.79 10.21 -10.52
N GLU A 344 -4.73 9.79 -11.80
CA GLU A 344 -5.79 10.08 -12.77
C GLU A 344 -7.08 9.32 -12.45
N ALA A 345 -6.99 8.07 -11.98
CA ALA A 345 -8.14 7.27 -11.57
C ALA A 345 -8.81 7.89 -10.32
N LEU A 346 -8.05 8.25 -9.31
CA LEU A 346 -8.53 8.92 -8.10
C LEU A 346 -9.23 10.23 -8.43
N ALA A 347 -8.62 11.07 -9.28
CA ALA A 347 -9.24 12.33 -9.72
C ALA A 347 -10.53 12.13 -10.52
N ALA A 348 -10.64 11.05 -11.28
CA ALA A 348 -11.84 10.72 -12.07
C ALA A 348 -12.92 9.98 -11.24
N ALA A 349 -12.56 9.33 -10.15
CA ALA A 349 -13.48 8.66 -9.22
C ALA A 349 -14.42 9.64 -8.50
N LEU A 350 -13.98 10.91 -8.35
CA LEU A 350 -14.66 11.97 -7.63
C LEU A 350 -15.50 12.90 -8.55
N ARG A 351 -15.62 12.58 -9.82
CA ARG A 351 -16.47 13.27 -10.79
C ARG A 351 -17.80 12.55 -10.95
#